data_27e28103f52fedd65091d628469a80e6
#
_entry.id   27e28103f52fedd65091d628469a80e6
#
_cell.length_a   1.000
_cell.length_b   1.000
_cell.length_c   1.000
_cell.angle_alpha   90.00
_cell.angle_beta   90.00
_cell.angle_gamma   90.00
#
_symmetry.space_group_name_H-M   'P 1'
#
loop_
_entity.id
_entity.type
_entity.pdbx_description
1 polymer ?
#
loop_
_entity_poly.entity_id
_entity_poly.type
_entity_poly.pdbx_seq_one_letter_code
_entity_poly.pdbx_strand_id
1 'polypeptide(L)'
;WVIKGVAFEKAQFGKHIIVSAIEHPAVKESALWLKSQGFEVDFAPVNEKGFVDIEALADLIRPDTTLVSIMAVNNEIGSIQPIEAISKLLADKPTISFHVDAVQALAKIPTEKYLTERVDFATFSSHKFHGVRGVGFVYIKSGKRITPLLTGGGQERDYRSTTENVAGIAATAKALR
;
A
#
# COMPACT_ATOMS: atom_id res chain seq x y z
N TRP A 1 2.10 1.49 -8.11
CA TRP A 1 3.14 0.48 -8.33
C TRP A 1 3.00 -0.70 -7.38
N VAL A 2 2.93 -0.53 -6.05
CA VAL A 2 2.88 -1.64 -5.07
C VAL A 2 1.75 -2.63 -5.41
N ILE A 3 0.52 -2.16 -5.63
CA ILE A 3 -0.64 -3.01 -5.91
C ILE A 3 -0.37 -3.96 -7.10
N LYS A 4 0.05 -3.40 -8.23
CA LYS A 4 0.32 -4.19 -9.45
C LYS A 4 1.59 -5.03 -9.31
N GLY A 5 2.67 -4.46 -8.77
CA GLY A 5 3.95 -5.14 -8.65
C GLY A 5 3.91 -6.33 -7.70
N VAL A 6 3.21 -6.22 -6.56
CA VAL A 6 3.01 -7.35 -5.63
C VAL A 6 2.11 -8.42 -6.25
N ALA A 7 1.02 -8.02 -6.92
CA ALA A 7 0.13 -8.95 -7.58
C ALA A 7 0.88 -9.81 -8.62
N PHE A 8 1.71 -9.19 -9.46
CA PHE A 8 2.52 -9.93 -10.44
C PHE A 8 3.61 -10.79 -9.79
N GLU A 9 4.32 -10.28 -8.79
CA GLU A 9 5.35 -11.02 -8.05
C GLU A 9 4.80 -12.31 -7.45
N LYS A 10 3.55 -12.27 -7.01
CA LYS A 10 2.90 -13.39 -6.32
C LYS A 10 1.89 -14.18 -7.14
N ALA A 11 1.72 -13.88 -8.42
CA ALA A 11 0.70 -14.49 -9.27
C ALA A 11 0.75 -16.03 -9.33
N GLN A 12 1.93 -16.63 -9.11
CA GLN A 12 2.09 -18.09 -9.03
C GLN A 12 1.56 -18.71 -7.73
N PHE A 13 1.40 -17.91 -6.66
CA PHE A 13 0.92 -18.38 -5.36
C PHE A 13 -0.58 -18.11 -5.15
N GLY A 14 -1.15 -17.21 -5.94
CA GLY A 14 -2.56 -16.86 -5.89
C GLY A 14 -2.85 -15.57 -6.65
N LYS A 15 -4.11 -15.37 -6.99
CA LYS A 15 -4.57 -14.20 -7.75
C LYS A 15 -5.64 -13.41 -7.03
N HIS A 16 -5.84 -13.65 -5.73
CA HIS A 16 -6.79 -12.90 -4.94
C HIS A 16 -6.11 -11.76 -4.18
N ILE A 17 -6.72 -10.58 -4.24
CA ILE A 17 -6.29 -9.38 -3.53
C ILE A 17 -7.48 -8.72 -2.83
N ILE A 18 -7.25 -8.13 -1.68
CA ILE A 18 -8.25 -7.41 -0.90
C ILE A 18 -7.79 -5.96 -0.74
N VAL A 19 -8.67 -5.01 -1.03
CA VAL A 19 -8.45 -3.58 -0.77
C VAL A 19 -9.62 -3.02 0.03
N SER A 20 -9.43 -1.95 0.80
CA SER A 20 -10.59 -1.38 1.51
C SER A 20 -11.57 -0.72 0.54
N ALA A 21 -12.85 -0.69 0.90
CA ALA A 21 -13.91 -0.07 0.08
C ALA A 21 -13.73 1.45 -0.05
N ILE A 22 -12.94 2.07 0.83
CA ILE A 22 -12.71 3.52 0.88
C ILE A 22 -11.33 3.97 0.39
N GLU A 23 -10.63 3.12 -0.34
CA GLU A 23 -9.30 3.45 -0.89
C GLU A 23 -9.35 4.65 -1.85
N HIS A 24 -8.24 5.40 -1.86
CA HIS A 24 -8.01 6.42 -2.89
C HIS A 24 -8.03 5.78 -4.30
N PRO A 25 -8.49 6.49 -5.34
CA PRO A 25 -8.49 5.99 -6.73
C PRO A 25 -7.16 5.38 -7.18
N ALA A 26 -6.02 5.86 -6.70
CA ALA A 26 -4.70 5.27 -7.03
C ALA A 26 -4.59 3.78 -6.66
N VAL A 27 -5.22 3.34 -5.58
CA VAL A 27 -5.29 1.93 -5.16
C VAL A 27 -6.47 1.25 -5.84
N LYS A 28 -7.67 1.83 -5.73
CA LYS A 28 -8.92 1.25 -6.26
C LYS A 28 -8.83 0.95 -7.77
N GLU A 29 -8.44 1.94 -8.57
CA GLU A 29 -8.34 1.77 -10.03
C GLU A 29 -7.21 0.79 -10.41
N SER A 30 -6.12 0.74 -9.62
CA SER A 30 -5.08 -0.27 -9.83
C SER A 30 -5.58 -1.69 -9.55
N ALA A 31 -6.42 -1.87 -8.53
CA ALA A 31 -7.06 -3.14 -8.21
C ALA A 31 -8.09 -3.54 -9.28
N LEU A 32 -8.94 -2.61 -9.72
CA LEU A 32 -9.90 -2.86 -10.79
C LEU A 32 -9.20 -3.21 -12.12
N TRP A 33 -8.07 -2.56 -12.42
CA TRP A 33 -7.26 -2.93 -13.57
C TRP A 33 -6.73 -4.36 -13.44
N LEU A 34 -6.26 -4.79 -12.27
CA LEU A 34 -5.84 -6.18 -12.04
C LEU A 34 -6.98 -7.17 -12.23
N LYS A 35 -8.21 -6.79 -11.87
CA LYS A 35 -9.40 -7.61 -12.16
C LYS A 35 -9.55 -7.85 -13.67
N SER A 36 -9.28 -6.84 -14.50
CA SER A 36 -9.28 -7.01 -15.97
C SER A 36 -8.13 -7.90 -16.49
N GLN A 37 -7.09 -8.13 -15.65
CA GLN A 37 -5.95 -9.02 -15.95
C GLN A 37 -6.11 -10.42 -15.37
N GLY A 38 -7.32 -10.79 -14.92
CA GLY A 38 -7.62 -12.13 -14.42
C GLY A 38 -7.24 -12.35 -12.94
N PHE A 39 -7.11 -11.27 -12.16
CA PHE A 39 -7.07 -11.33 -10.69
C PHE A 39 -8.48 -11.23 -10.12
N GLU A 40 -8.68 -11.81 -8.96
CA GLU A 40 -9.87 -11.61 -8.15
C GLU A 40 -9.64 -10.48 -7.14
N VAL A 41 -10.61 -9.60 -7.01
CA VAL A 41 -10.51 -8.40 -6.17
C VAL A 41 -11.74 -8.29 -5.31
N ASP A 42 -11.54 -8.34 -3.99
CA ASP A 42 -12.56 -8.06 -3.01
C ASP A 42 -12.33 -6.72 -2.32
N PHE A 43 -13.42 -6.10 -1.92
CA PHE A 43 -13.42 -4.84 -1.21
C PHE A 43 -13.83 -5.08 0.24
N ALA A 44 -12.89 -4.91 1.18
CA ALA A 44 -13.17 -4.99 2.60
C ALA A 44 -14.16 -3.88 3.00
N PRO A 45 -15.32 -4.23 3.56
CA PRO A 45 -16.33 -3.25 3.92
C PRO A 45 -15.87 -2.37 5.09
N VAL A 46 -16.52 -1.23 5.22
CA VAL A 46 -16.32 -0.30 6.33
C VAL A 46 -17.65 -0.10 7.07
N ASN A 47 -17.56 0.22 8.34
CA ASN A 47 -18.73 0.63 9.13
C ASN A 47 -19.17 2.06 8.78
N GLU A 48 -20.28 2.53 9.39
CA GLU A 48 -20.85 3.87 9.17
C GLU A 48 -19.90 5.02 9.48
N LYS A 49 -18.87 4.78 10.29
CA LYS A 49 -17.81 5.76 10.63
C LYS A 49 -16.61 5.69 9.69
N GLY A 50 -16.65 4.83 8.67
CA GLY A 50 -15.58 4.65 7.70
C GLY A 50 -14.36 3.92 8.24
N PHE A 51 -14.51 3.02 9.22
CA PHE A 51 -13.45 2.10 9.68
C PHE A 51 -13.65 0.74 9.05
N VAL A 52 -12.57 0.11 8.58
CA VAL A 52 -12.60 -1.25 8.06
C VAL A 52 -13.15 -2.21 9.11
N ASP A 53 -14.12 -3.02 8.71
CA ASP A 53 -14.67 -4.09 9.50
C ASP A 53 -13.69 -5.27 9.51
N ILE A 54 -13.12 -5.55 10.70
CA ILE A 54 -12.06 -6.55 10.87
C ILE A 54 -12.60 -7.97 10.69
N GLU A 55 -13.83 -8.24 11.16
CA GLU A 55 -14.45 -9.56 11.03
C GLU A 55 -14.77 -9.85 9.56
N ALA A 56 -15.41 -8.90 8.89
CA ALA A 56 -15.68 -9.03 7.46
C ALA A 56 -14.39 -9.11 6.62
N LEU A 57 -13.32 -8.38 6.98
CA LEU A 57 -12.01 -8.54 6.34
C LEU A 57 -11.45 -9.95 6.55
N ALA A 58 -11.60 -10.52 7.75
CA ALA A 58 -11.12 -11.87 8.04
C ALA A 58 -11.85 -12.92 7.19
N ASP A 59 -13.18 -12.77 7.00
CA ASP A 59 -14.01 -13.67 6.19
C ASP A 59 -13.65 -13.61 4.69
N LEU A 60 -13.11 -12.51 4.21
CA LEU A 60 -12.65 -12.37 2.82
C LEU A 60 -11.30 -13.05 2.57
N ILE A 61 -10.52 -13.37 3.61
CA ILE A 61 -9.19 -13.97 3.43
C ILE A 61 -9.33 -15.44 3.00
N ARG A 62 -8.73 -15.76 1.86
CA ARG A 62 -8.73 -17.09 1.24
C ARG A 62 -7.31 -17.66 1.17
N PRO A 63 -7.15 -18.98 0.93
CA PRO A 63 -5.83 -19.59 0.75
C PRO A 63 -4.99 -18.98 -0.39
N ASP A 64 -5.64 -18.46 -1.43
CA ASP A 64 -5.02 -17.82 -2.59
C ASP A 64 -4.92 -16.28 -2.47
N THR A 65 -5.24 -15.71 -1.29
CA THR A 65 -5.03 -14.28 -1.02
C THR A 65 -3.56 -13.95 -0.95
N THR A 66 -3.10 -13.01 -1.77
CA THR A 66 -1.68 -12.62 -1.87
C THR A 66 -1.38 -11.19 -1.43
N LEU A 67 -2.39 -10.33 -1.39
CA LEU A 67 -2.26 -8.93 -1.01
C LEU A 67 -3.49 -8.46 -0.23
N VAL A 68 -3.24 -7.77 0.88
CA VAL A 68 -4.22 -6.91 1.57
C VAL A 68 -3.66 -5.48 1.53
N SER A 69 -4.49 -4.53 1.07
CA SER A 69 -4.11 -3.12 0.98
C SER A 69 -5.16 -2.24 1.66
N ILE A 70 -4.74 -1.54 2.70
CA ILE A 70 -5.62 -0.68 3.50
C ILE A 70 -4.95 0.68 3.68
N MET A 71 -5.64 1.76 3.37
CA MET A 71 -5.13 3.10 3.65
C MET A 71 -5.03 3.35 5.16
N ALA A 72 -4.03 4.12 5.59
CA ALA A 72 -3.87 4.44 7.01
C ALA A 72 -4.88 5.49 7.49
N VAL A 73 -5.12 6.50 6.66
CA VAL A 73 -6.05 7.61 6.93
C VAL A 73 -6.81 7.93 5.66
N ASN A 74 -8.14 7.98 5.76
CA ASN A 74 -8.95 8.32 4.59
C ASN A 74 -8.81 9.81 4.24
N ASN A 75 -8.67 10.10 2.95
CA ASN A 75 -8.41 11.45 2.44
C ASN A 75 -9.64 12.36 2.41
N GLU A 76 -10.85 11.83 2.54
CA GLU A 76 -12.11 12.57 2.48
C GLU A 76 -12.70 12.81 3.88
N ILE A 77 -12.82 11.75 4.67
CA ILE A 77 -13.49 11.79 5.97
C ILE A 77 -12.52 11.77 7.16
N GLY A 78 -11.22 11.53 6.92
CA GLY A 78 -10.19 11.56 7.97
C GLY A 78 -10.21 10.37 8.94
N SER A 79 -10.98 9.31 8.68
CA SER A 79 -10.97 8.11 9.52
C SER A 79 -9.59 7.46 9.53
N ILE A 80 -9.05 7.19 10.74
CA ILE A 80 -7.76 6.51 10.95
C ILE A 80 -8.02 5.02 11.06
N GLN A 81 -7.54 4.24 10.10
CA GLN A 81 -7.83 2.83 10.00
C GLN A 81 -7.13 2.00 11.09
N PRO A 82 -7.71 0.88 11.52
CA PRO A 82 -7.20 0.04 12.60
C PRO A 82 -6.03 -0.86 12.14
N ILE A 83 -4.94 -0.26 11.64
CA ILE A 83 -3.78 -0.97 11.05
C ILE A 83 -3.16 -1.97 12.03
N GLU A 84 -3.13 -1.65 13.33
CA GLU A 84 -2.61 -2.59 14.34
C GLU A 84 -3.49 -3.85 14.45
N ALA A 85 -4.81 -3.72 14.44
CA ALA A 85 -5.72 -4.85 14.49
C ALA A 85 -5.61 -5.71 13.21
N ILE A 86 -5.50 -5.08 12.05
CA ILE A 86 -5.28 -5.77 10.77
C ILE A 86 -3.89 -6.46 10.79
N SER A 87 -2.87 -5.85 11.36
CA SER A 87 -1.55 -6.46 11.55
C SER A 87 -1.62 -7.73 12.38
N LYS A 88 -2.40 -7.73 13.46
CA LYS A 88 -2.63 -8.92 14.30
C LYS A 88 -3.39 -10.01 13.54
N LEU A 89 -4.44 -9.64 12.78
CA LEU A 89 -5.17 -10.57 11.91
C LEU A 89 -4.27 -11.27 10.88
N LEU A 90 -3.27 -10.56 10.36
CA LEU A 90 -2.36 -11.06 9.33
C LEU A 90 -1.06 -11.67 9.90
N ALA A 91 -0.87 -11.72 11.22
CA ALA A 91 0.40 -12.12 11.85
C ALA A 91 0.81 -13.56 11.51
N ASP A 92 -0.15 -14.48 11.46
CA ASP A 92 0.02 -15.89 11.12
C ASP A 92 -0.10 -16.20 9.63
N LYS A 93 -0.20 -15.18 8.77
CA LYS A 93 -0.39 -15.28 7.31
C LYS A 93 0.76 -14.63 6.54
N PRO A 94 2.01 -15.14 6.65
CA PRO A 94 3.20 -14.50 6.09
C PRO A 94 3.23 -14.49 4.54
N THR A 95 2.43 -15.33 3.91
CA THR A 95 2.26 -15.38 2.44
C THR A 95 1.50 -14.20 1.90
N ILE A 96 0.63 -13.58 2.69
CA ILE A 96 -0.12 -12.38 2.31
C ILE A 96 0.79 -11.17 2.49
N SER A 97 0.99 -10.39 1.46
CA SER A 97 1.63 -9.07 1.56
C SER A 97 0.66 -8.06 2.17
N PHE A 98 1.14 -7.26 3.11
CA PHE A 98 0.36 -6.17 3.69
C PHE A 98 0.91 -4.82 3.22
N HIS A 99 0.09 -4.09 2.45
CA HIS A 99 0.36 -2.74 1.98
C HIS A 99 -0.49 -1.71 2.74
N VAL A 100 0.12 -0.61 3.11
CA VAL A 100 -0.55 0.54 3.71
C VAL A 100 -0.36 1.76 2.81
N ASP A 101 -1.45 2.34 2.29
CA ASP A 101 -1.39 3.69 1.73
C ASP A 101 -1.32 4.70 2.89
N ALA A 102 -0.11 5.20 3.14
CA ALA A 102 0.18 6.14 4.23
C ALA A 102 0.29 7.60 3.75
N VAL A 103 -0.21 7.90 2.56
CA VAL A 103 -0.16 9.24 1.95
C VAL A 103 -0.74 10.31 2.85
N GLN A 104 -1.83 10.02 3.57
CA GLN A 104 -2.45 10.96 4.50
C GLN A 104 -1.99 10.81 5.95
N ALA A 105 -1.10 9.87 6.25
CA ALA A 105 -0.64 9.58 7.62
C ALA A 105 0.69 10.24 7.97
N LEU A 106 1.66 10.23 7.06
CA LEU A 106 3.02 10.74 7.29
C LEU A 106 3.00 12.21 7.70
N ALA A 107 3.75 12.53 8.75
CA ALA A 107 3.84 13.86 9.38
C ALA A 107 2.51 14.38 10.00
N LYS A 108 1.47 13.53 10.14
CA LYS A 108 0.17 13.90 10.73
C LYS A 108 -0.21 13.03 11.92
N ILE A 109 0.15 11.75 11.89
CA ILE A 109 -0.05 10.82 13.00
C ILE A 109 1.24 10.06 13.30
N PRO A 110 1.42 9.53 14.53
CA PRO A 110 2.60 8.76 14.89
C PRO A 110 2.84 7.57 13.96
N THR A 111 4.10 7.34 13.57
CA THR A 111 4.49 6.33 12.57
C THR A 111 4.10 4.92 12.98
N GLU A 112 4.18 4.60 14.27
CA GLU A 112 3.80 3.30 14.85
C GLU A 112 2.31 2.96 14.65
N LYS A 113 1.47 3.95 14.37
CA LYS A 113 0.03 3.73 14.10
C LYS A 113 -0.25 3.14 12.73
N TYR A 114 0.69 3.28 11.77
CA TYR A 114 0.47 2.82 10.39
C TYR A 114 1.64 2.03 9.81
N LEU A 115 2.82 2.04 10.42
CA LEU A 115 3.98 1.29 9.97
C LEU A 115 4.40 0.29 11.08
N THR A 116 3.52 -0.68 11.33
CA THR A 116 3.79 -1.77 12.27
C THR A 116 4.80 -2.75 11.69
N GLU A 117 5.35 -3.64 12.52
CA GLU A 117 6.28 -4.68 12.05
C GLU A 117 5.68 -5.61 10.98
N ARG A 118 4.34 -5.75 10.93
CA ARG A 118 3.65 -6.61 9.96
C ARG A 118 3.52 -5.97 8.58
N VAL A 119 3.60 -4.64 8.49
CA VAL A 119 3.50 -3.93 7.22
C VAL A 119 4.70 -4.26 6.33
N ASP A 120 4.42 -4.75 5.14
CA ASP A 120 5.45 -5.12 4.15
C ASP A 120 5.78 -3.96 3.20
N PHE A 121 4.78 -3.14 2.88
CA PHE A 121 4.89 -2.00 1.98
C PHE A 121 4.10 -0.82 2.51
N ALA A 122 4.64 0.38 2.36
CA ALA A 122 3.90 1.62 2.60
C ALA A 122 4.20 2.65 1.51
N THR A 123 3.18 3.41 1.11
CA THR A 123 3.30 4.41 0.04
C THR A 123 3.06 5.82 0.55
N PHE A 124 3.80 6.77 -0.01
CA PHE A 124 3.85 8.16 0.43
C PHE A 124 3.90 9.13 -0.76
N SER A 125 3.30 10.30 -0.59
CA SER A 125 3.33 11.40 -1.57
C SER A 125 3.81 12.68 -0.93
N SER A 126 4.92 13.23 -1.43
CA SER A 126 5.61 14.39 -0.86
C SER A 126 4.71 15.60 -0.65
N HIS A 127 3.84 15.91 -1.60
CA HIS A 127 2.94 17.08 -1.54
C HIS A 127 1.87 17.00 -0.43
N LYS A 128 1.73 15.88 0.28
CA LYS A 128 0.78 15.73 1.40
C LYS A 128 1.40 16.10 2.76
N PHE A 129 2.71 16.30 2.80
CA PHE A 129 3.45 16.80 3.97
C PHE A 129 4.38 17.98 3.60
N HIS A 130 3.84 18.94 2.84
CA HIS A 130 4.47 20.21 2.47
C HIS A 130 5.68 20.08 1.51
N GLY A 131 5.93 18.92 0.94
CA GLY A 131 6.94 18.71 -0.08
C GLY A 131 6.47 19.04 -1.48
N VAL A 132 7.33 18.79 -2.47
CA VAL A 132 7.04 19.08 -3.88
C VAL A 132 6.05 18.09 -4.50
N ARG A 133 5.32 18.54 -5.52
CA ARG A 133 4.49 17.67 -6.34
C ARG A 133 5.35 16.81 -7.27
N GLY A 134 4.80 15.66 -7.69
CA GLY A 134 5.47 14.76 -8.65
C GLY A 134 6.54 13.86 -8.02
N VAL A 135 6.70 13.88 -6.69
CA VAL A 135 7.60 12.99 -5.94
C VAL A 135 6.82 12.21 -4.89
N GLY A 136 7.13 10.95 -4.78
CA GLY A 136 6.68 10.05 -3.74
C GLY A 136 7.72 8.98 -3.49
N PHE A 137 7.54 8.19 -2.46
CA PHE A 137 8.42 7.07 -2.16
C PHE A 137 7.63 5.88 -1.61
N VAL A 138 8.28 4.74 -1.65
CA VAL A 138 7.74 3.48 -1.15
C VAL A 138 8.68 2.93 -0.09
N TYR A 139 8.14 2.58 1.06
CA TYR A 139 8.79 1.71 2.02
C TYR A 139 8.60 0.26 1.58
N ILE A 140 9.68 -0.49 1.51
CA ILE A 140 9.69 -1.92 1.23
C ILE A 140 10.44 -2.59 2.38
N LYS A 141 9.76 -3.46 3.12
CA LYS A 141 10.36 -4.21 4.21
C LYS A 141 11.48 -5.12 3.69
N SER A 142 12.58 -5.19 4.44
CA SER A 142 13.72 -6.06 4.08
C SER A 142 13.27 -7.50 3.79
N GLY A 143 13.79 -8.08 2.71
CA GLY A 143 13.43 -9.41 2.24
C GLY A 143 12.14 -9.50 1.42
N LYS A 144 11.37 -8.41 1.29
CA LYS A 144 10.20 -8.38 0.41
C LYS A 144 10.58 -7.95 -0.99
N ARG A 145 9.90 -8.50 -1.99
CA ARG A 145 10.09 -8.21 -3.40
C ARG A 145 8.82 -7.64 -4.02
N ILE A 146 9.01 -6.91 -5.09
CA ILE A 146 7.95 -6.30 -5.87
C ILE A 146 8.41 -6.24 -7.34
N THR A 147 7.59 -6.71 -8.25
CA THR A 147 7.90 -6.64 -9.68
C THR A 147 7.99 -5.18 -10.13
N PRO A 148 9.09 -4.76 -10.76
CA PRO A 148 9.24 -3.43 -11.35
C PRO A 148 8.22 -3.23 -12.47
N LEU A 149 7.58 -2.04 -12.51
CA LEU A 149 6.72 -1.65 -13.64
C LEU A 149 7.46 -0.78 -14.67
N LEU A 150 8.58 -0.16 -14.25
CA LEU A 150 9.44 0.63 -15.12
C LEU A 150 10.83 0.00 -15.08
N THR A 151 11.20 -0.65 -16.16
CA THR A 151 12.50 -1.31 -16.34
C THR A 151 13.43 -0.46 -17.21
N GLY A 152 14.75 -0.67 -17.11
CA GLY A 152 15.75 0.07 -17.89
C GLY A 152 17.12 0.06 -17.24
N GLY A 153 17.65 1.22 -16.86
CA GLY A 153 19.03 1.43 -16.43
C GLY A 153 19.39 1.00 -15.00
N GLY A 154 18.53 0.29 -14.28
CA GLY A 154 18.85 -0.26 -12.96
C GLY A 154 18.74 0.71 -11.78
N GLN A 155 18.19 1.91 -11.98
CA GLN A 155 18.01 2.87 -10.91
C GLN A 155 17.09 2.34 -9.81
N GLU A 156 17.19 2.92 -8.62
CA GLU A 156 16.48 2.46 -7.42
C GLU A 156 16.68 0.95 -7.16
N ARG A 157 17.90 0.45 -7.36
CA ARG A 157 18.27 -0.98 -7.18
C ARG A 157 17.42 -1.92 -8.04
N ASP A 158 17.20 -1.59 -9.30
CA ASP A 158 16.34 -2.28 -10.26
C ASP A 158 14.83 -2.23 -9.95
N TYR A 159 14.42 -1.53 -8.90
CA TYR A 159 13.00 -1.43 -8.56
C TYR A 159 12.23 -0.42 -9.41
N ARG A 160 12.89 0.66 -9.86
CA ARG A 160 12.21 1.69 -10.66
C ARG A 160 13.22 2.47 -11.49
N SER A 161 13.37 2.08 -12.73
CA SER A 161 14.30 2.69 -13.65
C SER A 161 13.82 4.04 -14.17
N THR A 162 14.61 5.07 -13.93
CA THR A 162 14.51 6.41 -14.51
C THR A 162 15.69 7.23 -14.00
N THR A 163 16.08 8.31 -14.68
CA THR A 163 16.98 9.32 -14.09
C THR A 163 16.36 9.86 -12.80
N GLU A 164 17.12 9.87 -11.73
CA GLU A 164 16.67 10.29 -10.41
C GLU A 164 16.31 11.79 -10.40
N ASN A 165 15.16 12.13 -9.87
CA ASN A 165 14.76 13.50 -9.60
C ASN A 165 15.43 14.03 -8.33
N VAL A 166 16.75 14.25 -8.39
CA VAL A 166 17.58 14.64 -7.23
C VAL A 166 17.04 15.87 -6.52
N ALA A 167 16.64 16.89 -7.27
CA ALA A 167 16.08 18.12 -6.69
C ALA A 167 14.78 17.85 -5.93
N GLY A 168 13.87 17.06 -6.51
CA GLY A 168 12.60 16.68 -5.89
C GLY A 168 12.79 15.79 -4.67
N ILE A 169 13.76 14.86 -4.72
CA ILE A 169 14.12 13.98 -3.59
C ILE A 169 14.68 14.81 -2.43
N ALA A 170 15.61 15.73 -2.70
CA ALA A 170 16.18 16.62 -1.69
C ALA A 170 15.11 17.52 -1.05
N ALA A 171 14.22 18.09 -1.85
CA ALA A 171 13.09 18.89 -1.35
C ALA A 171 12.13 18.06 -0.49
N THR A 172 11.87 16.80 -0.87
CA THR A 172 11.05 15.86 -0.08
C THR A 172 11.70 15.56 1.26
N ALA A 173 13.01 15.27 1.29
CA ALA A 173 13.76 15.04 2.52
C ALA A 173 13.78 16.28 3.42
N LYS A 174 13.85 17.48 2.84
CA LYS A 174 13.77 18.74 3.59
C LYS A 174 12.40 18.94 4.24
N ALA A 175 11.32 18.56 3.55
CA ALA A 175 9.96 18.68 4.06
C ALA A 175 9.65 17.72 5.23
N LEU A 176 10.44 16.67 5.43
CA LEU A 176 10.33 15.71 6.55
C LEU A 176 11.11 16.12 7.81
N ARG A 177 11.89 17.20 7.77
CA ARG A 177 12.66 17.74 8.91
C ARG A 177 11.93 18.87 9.62
#